data_f0c67fa4ec5989066b850e8238d84b7b
#
_entry.id   f0c67fa4ec5989066b850e8238d84b7b
#
_cell.length_a   1.000
_cell.length_b   1.000
_cell.length_c   1.000
_cell.angle_alpha   90.00
_cell.angle_beta   90.00
_cell.angle_gamma   90.00
#
_symmetry.space_group_name_H-M   'P 1'
#
loop_
_entity.id
_entity.type
_entity.pdbx_description
1 polymer ?
#
loop_
_entity_poly.entity_id
_entity_poly.type
_entity_poly.pdbx_seq_one_letter_code
_entity_poly.pdbx_strand_id
1 'polypeptide(L)'
;MKKTTNDEQMTLDGTEEAEILARLSERVEKAVGTIQELRRERDQLRSRVEELETRVKDADEASTRLETLEEEQDRLRAERTEIRGRIENILSSLEALEP
;
A
#
# COMPACT_ATOMS: atom_id res chain seq x y z
N MET A 1 42.01 34.11 49.54
CA MET A 1 42.02 32.66 49.21
C MET A 1 40.66 32.11 48.91
N LYS A 2 39.64 32.40 49.72
CA LYS A 2 38.31 31.89 49.46
C LYS A 2 37.66 32.40 48.14
N LYS A 3 37.96 33.65 47.74
CA LYS A 3 37.45 34.23 46.49
C LYS A 3 38.07 33.59 45.25
N THR A 4 39.35 33.29 45.28
CA THR A 4 40.08 32.67 44.15
C THR A 4 39.62 31.23 43.92
N THR A 5 39.40 30.48 45.00
CA THR A 5 38.92 29.11 44.93
C THR A 5 37.48 29.04 44.38
N ASN A 6 36.61 29.98 44.82
CA ASN A 6 35.25 30.05 44.31
C ASN A 6 35.20 30.47 42.83
N ASP A 7 36.06 31.38 42.38
CA ASP A 7 36.16 31.79 40.97
C ASP A 7 36.66 30.63 40.09
N GLU A 8 37.63 29.83 40.57
CA GLU A 8 38.07 28.63 39.88
C GLU A 8 36.96 27.58 39.78
N GLN A 9 36.21 27.36 40.86
CA GLN A 9 35.06 26.46 40.86
C GLN A 9 33.97 26.95 39.90
N MET A 10 33.67 28.25 39.90
CA MET A 10 32.70 28.85 38.96
C MET A 10 33.14 28.67 37.51
N THR A 11 34.43 28.83 37.21
CA THR A 11 34.99 28.65 35.86
C THR A 11 34.89 27.18 35.42
N LEU A 12 35.21 26.24 36.30
CA LEU A 12 35.09 24.81 36.06
C LEU A 12 33.64 24.38 35.84
N ASP A 13 32.75 24.83 36.70
CA ASP A 13 31.31 24.60 36.59
C ASP A 13 30.74 25.19 35.28
N GLY A 14 31.22 26.37 34.88
CA GLY A 14 30.82 27.01 33.62
C GLY A 14 31.31 26.22 32.39
N THR A 15 32.49 25.61 32.47
CA THR A 15 33.06 24.75 31.41
C THR A 15 32.26 23.45 31.33
N GLU A 16 31.95 22.81 32.45
CA GLU A 16 31.14 21.61 32.51
C GLU A 16 29.71 21.86 31.97
N GLU A 17 29.11 22.99 32.37
CA GLU A 17 27.81 23.41 31.86
C GLU A 17 27.83 23.61 30.31
N ALA A 18 28.91 24.26 29.81
CA ALA A 18 29.11 24.45 28.38
C ALA A 18 29.24 23.13 27.64
N GLU A 19 29.97 22.18 28.20
CA GLU A 19 30.08 20.81 27.62
C GLU A 19 28.78 20.06 27.63
N ILE A 20 28.01 20.15 28.72
CA ILE A 20 26.67 19.53 28.83
C ILE A 20 25.73 20.14 27.81
N LEU A 21 25.72 21.47 27.67
CA LEU A 21 24.91 22.16 26.68
C LEU A 21 25.30 21.78 25.25
N ALA A 22 26.60 21.66 24.97
CA ALA A 22 27.08 21.22 23.66
C ALA A 22 26.63 19.81 23.33
N ARG A 23 26.71 18.87 24.27
CA ARG A 23 26.22 17.49 24.11
C ARG A 23 24.72 17.44 23.92
N LEU A 24 24.00 18.25 24.70
CA LEU A 24 22.55 18.34 24.57
C LEU A 24 22.16 18.88 23.20
N SER A 25 22.84 19.94 22.74
CA SER A 25 22.64 20.50 21.42
C SER A 25 22.86 19.50 20.30
N GLU A 26 23.95 18.71 20.37
CA GLU A 26 24.23 17.65 19.41
C GLU A 26 23.16 16.57 19.41
N ARG A 27 22.69 16.17 20.60
CA ARG A 27 21.61 15.16 20.71
C ARG A 27 20.32 15.68 20.16
N VAL A 28 19.99 16.95 20.41
CA VAL A 28 18.79 17.59 19.85
C VAL A 28 18.89 17.66 18.34
N GLU A 29 20.02 18.06 17.77
CA GLU A 29 20.22 18.10 16.32
C GLU A 29 20.09 16.71 15.68
N LYS A 30 20.66 15.68 16.29
CA LYS A 30 20.51 14.30 15.83
C LYS A 30 19.06 13.84 15.91
N ALA A 31 18.39 14.14 17.01
CA ALA A 31 16.97 13.80 17.19
C ALA A 31 16.10 14.49 16.14
N VAL A 32 16.34 15.78 15.88
CA VAL A 32 15.62 16.54 14.85
C VAL A 32 15.89 15.92 13.46
N GLY A 33 17.14 15.58 13.15
CA GLY A 33 17.50 14.91 11.90
C GLY A 33 16.79 13.59 11.73
N THR A 34 16.77 12.77 12.78
CA THR A 34 16.08 11.47 12.78
C THR A 34 14.57 11.65 12.61
N ILE A 35 13.97 12.61 13.28
CA ILE A 35 12.55 12.93 13.13
C ILE A 35 12.23 13.34 11.70
N GLN A 36 13.06 14.18 11.09
CA GLN A 36 12.87 14.60 9.70
C GLN A 36 12.97 13.42 8.72
N GLU A 37 13.95 12.54 8.91
CA GLU A 37 14.08 11.33 8.10
C GLU A 37 12.88 10.40 8.25
N LEU A 38 12.45 10.17 9.49
CA LEU A 38 11.28 9.33 9.78
C LEU A 38 10.00 9.92 9.19
N ARG A 39 9.84 11.24 9.22
CA ARG A 39 8.71 11.91 8.56
C ARG A 39 8.73 11.72 7.06
N ARG A 40 9.88 11.82 6.42
CA ARG A 40 10.02 11.58 4.98
C ARG A 40 9.68 10.13 4.64
N GLU A 41 10.22 9.18 5.38
CA GLU A 41 9.91 7.76 5.20
C GLU A 41 8.42 7.48 5.41
N ARG A 42 7.84 8.07 6.45
CA ARG A 42 6.40 7.98 6.71
C ARG A 42 5.58 8.50 5.53
N ASP A 43 5.93 9.66 4.99
CA ASP A 43 5.20 10.27 3.89
C ASP A 43 5.34 9.45 2.61
N GLN A 44 6.54 8.91 2.34
CA GLN A 44 6.78 7.98 1.24
C GLN A 44 5.96 6.70 1.40
N LEU A 45 5.93 6.13 2.60
CA LEU A 45 5.14 4.93 2.89
C LEU A 45 3.64 5.20 2.77
N ARG A 46 3.15 6.34 3.22
CA ARG A 46 1.76 6.75 3.05
C ARG A 46 1.38 6.85 1.58
N SER A 47 2.22 7.49 0.77
CA SER A 47 1.99 7.58 -0.68
C SER A 47 1.96 6.20 -1.32
N ARG A 48 2.84 5.30 -0.89
CA ARG A 48 2.90 3.94 -1.40
C ARG A 48 1.69 3.12 -0.99
N VAL A 49 1.21 3.29 0.25
CA VAL A 49 -0.02 2.66 0.73
C VAL A 49 -1.22 3.12 -0.09
N GLU A 50 -1.36 4.41 -0.35
CA GLU A 50 -2.44 4.95 -1.19
C GLU A 50 -2.39 4.37 -2.61
N GLU A 51 -1.21 4.29 -3.20
CA GLU A 51 -1.01 3.69 -4.52
C GLU A 51 -1.38 2.21 -4.54
N LEU A 52 -0.96 1.46 -3.52
CA LEU A 52 -1.30 0.04 -3.38
C LEU A 52 -2.79 -0.18 -3.14
N GLU A 53 -3.43 0.66 -2.33
CA GLU A 53 -4.89 0.61 -2.12
C GLU A 53 -5.65 0.82 -3.42
N THR A 54 -5.21 1.78 -4.24
CA THR A 54 -5.79 2.01 -5.57
C THR A 54 -5.61 0.80 -6.48
N ARG A 55 -4.44 0.19 -6.48
CA ARG A 55 -4.16 -1.03 -7.27
C ARG A 55 -5.01 -2.21 -6.81
N VAL A 56 -5.16 -2.39 -5.52
CA VAL A 56 -6.01 -3.45 -4.96
C VAL A 56 -7.46 -3.25 -5.38
N LYS A 57 -7.96 -2.03 -5.29
CA LYS A 57 -9.31 -1.68 -5.72
C LYS A 57 -9.52 -1.96 -7.21
N ASP A 58 -8.57 -1.55 -8.05
CA ASP A 58 -8.63 -1.79 -9.50
C ASP A 58 -8.57 -3.29 -9.81
N ALA A 59 -7.75 -4.05 -9.09
CA ALA A 59 -7.66 -5.50 -9.23
C ALA A 59 -8.95 -6.20 -8.82
N ASP A 60 -9.60 -5.75 -7.75
CA ASP A 60 -10.88 -6.29 -7.31
C ASP A 60 -11.98 -6.01 -8.33
N GLU A 61 -12.03 -4.80 -8.89
CA GLU A 61 -12.96 -4.45 -9.95
C GLU A 61 -12.74 -5.28 -11.21
N ALA A 62 -11.48 -5.49 -11.60
CA ALA A 62 -11.13 -6.33 -12.73
C ALA A 62 -11.51 -7.79 -12.50
N SER A 63 -11.30 -8.31 -11.29
CA SER A 63 -11.69 -9.66 -10.89
C SER A 63 -13.21 -9.85 -10.96
N THR A 64 -13.98 -8.88 -10.48
CA THR A 64 -15.45 -8.90 -10.54
C THR A 64 -15.95 -8.88 -11.99
N ARG A 65 -15.34 -8.07 -12.86
CA ARG A 65 -15.65 -8.06 -14.29
C ARG A 65 -15.35 -9.39 -14.96
N LEU A 66 -14.23 -9.99 -14.60
CA LEU A 66 -13.83 -11.30 -15.14
C LEU A 66 -14.85 -12.37 -14.75
N GLU A 67 -15.28 -12.42 -13.50
CA GLU A 67 -16.31 -13.33 -13.03
C GLU A 67 -17.63 -13.15 -13.80
N THR A 68 -18.04 -11.90 -13.98
CA THR A 68 -19.26 -11.57 -14.75
C THR A 68 -19.15 -12.03 -16.20
N LEU A 69 -18.00 -11.81 -16.84
CA LEU A 69 -17.75 -12.27 -18.21
C LEU A 69 -17.72 -13.78 -18.34
N GLU A 70 -17.15 -14.47 -17.36
CA GLU A 70 -17.14 -15.94 -17.31
C GLU A 70 -18.58 -16.49 -17.18
N GLU A 71 -19.39 -15.90 -16.31
CA GLU A 71 -20.80 -16.27 -16.16
C GLU A 71 -21.59 -16.05 -17.44
N GLU A 72 -21.41 -14.90 -18.11
CA GLU A 72 -22.03 -14.61 -19.39
C GLU A 72 -21.59 -15.60 -20.48
N GLN A 73 -20.31 -15.92 -20.51
CA GLN A 73 -19.76 -16.88 -21.47
C GLN A 73 -20.33 -18.27 -21.25
N ASP A 74 -20.44 -18.72 -20.02
CA ASP A 74 -21.03 -20.01 -19.68
C ASP A 74 -22.51 -20.06 -20.07
N ARG A 75 -23.26 -18.98 -19.81
CA ARG A 75 -24.66 -18.87 -20.23
C ARG A 75 -24.82 -18.92 -21.75
N LEU A 76 -23.98 -18.20 -22.48
CA LEU A 76 -24.02 -18.20 -23.94
C LEU A 76 -23.66 -19.57 -24.51
N ARG A 77 -22.71 -20.28 -23.90
CA ARG A 77 -22.37 -21.66 -24.29
C ARG A 77 -23.54 -22.59 -24.04
N ALA A 78 -24.23 -22.48 -22.93
CA ALA A 78 -25.41 -23.27 -22.60
C ALA A 78 -26.53 -23.01 -23.60
N GLU A 79 -26.83 -21.74 -23.92
CA GLU A 79 -27.81 -21.35 -24.92
C GLU A 79 -27.47 -21.90 -26.30
N ARG A 80 -26.19 -21.80 -26.69
CA ARG A 80 -25.69 -22.32 -27.96
C ARG A 80 -25.87 -23.85 -28.07
N THR A 81 -25.58 -24.56 -27.00
CA THR A 81 -25.76 -26.03 -26.95
C THR A 81 -27.23 -26.38 -27.05
N GLU A 82 -28.12 -25.67 -26.38
CA GLU A 82 -29.56 -25.86 -26.45
C GLU A 82 -30.09 -25.62 -27.88
N ILE A 83 -29.69 -24.51 -28.49
CA ILE A 83 -30.09 -24.19 -29.86
C ILE A 83 -29.60 -25.27 -30.84
N ARG A 84 -28.37 -25.70 -30.69
CA ARG A 84 -27.81 -26.78 -31.52
C ARG A 84 -28.61 -28.07 -31.36
N GLY A 85 -28.96 -28.45 -30.15
CA GLY A 85 -29.78 -29.63 -29.87
C GLY A 85 -31.16 -29.52 -30.49
N ARG A 86 -31.82 -28.37 -30.47
CA ARG A 86 -33.11 -28.11 -31.12
C ARG A 86 -32.99 -28.23 -32.61
N ILE A 87 -31.94 -27.70 -33.22
CA ILE A 87 -31.69 -27.82 -34.66
C ILE A 87 -31.49 -29.27 -35.05
N GLU A 88 -30.70 -30.04 -34.33
CA GLU A 88 -30.45 -31.45 -34.57
C GLU A 88 -31.74 -32.25 -34.45
N ASN A 89 -32.62 -31.97 -33.47
CA ASN A 89 -33.92 -32.60 -33.30
C ASN A 89 -34.86 -32.32 -34.49
N ILE A 90 -34.87 -31.07 -34.95
CA ILE A 90 -35.68 -30.66 -36.10
C ILE A 90 -35.20 -31.37 -37.36
N LEU A 91 -33.89 -31.41 -37.61
CA LEU A 91 -33.27 -32.14 -38.74
C LEU A 91 -33.62 -33.63 -38.71
N SER A 92 -33.49 -34.25 -37.53
CA SER A 92 -33.85 -35.65 -37.35
C SER A 92 -35.35 -35.93 -37.68
N SER A 93 -36.20 -35.01 -37.20
CA SER A 93 -37.65 -35.11 -37.50
C SER A 93 -37.95 -34.97 -38.99
N LEU A 94 -37.27 -34.04 -39.66
CA LEU A 94 -37.41 -33.88 -41.12
C LEU A 94 -36.91 -35.07 -41.91
N GLU A 95 -35.76 -35.62 -41.51
CA GLU A 95 -35.20 -36.81 -42.14
C GLU A 95 -36.15 -38.04 -42.01
N ALA A 96 -36.78 -38.16 -40.84
CA ALA A 96 -37.75 -39.23 -40.61
C ALA A 96 -39.04 -39.09 -41.47
N LEU A 97 -39.35 -37.90 -41.96
CA LEU A 97 -40.47 -37.65 -42.86
C LEU A 97 -40.14 -37.84 -44.35
N GLU A 98 -38.88 -37.96 -44.70
CA GLU A 98 -38.50 -38.25 -46.07
C GLU A 98 -38.85 -39.70 -46.44
N PRO A 99 -39.49 -39.91 -47.59
CA PRO A 99 -39.83 -41.23 -48.03
C PRO A 99 -38.62 -42.10 -48.44
#